data_b22517d94b19a789f96bb119895050b6
#
_entry.id   b22517d94b19a789f96bb119895050b6
#
_cell.length_a   1.000
_cell.length_b   1.000
_cell.length_c   1.000
_cell.angle_alpha   90.00
_cell.angle_beta   90.00
_cell.angle_gamma   90.00
#
_symmetry.space_group_name_H-M   'P 1'
#
loop_
_entity.id
_entity.type
_entity.pdbx_description
1 polymer ?
#
loop_
_entity_poly.entity_id
_entity_poly.type
_entity_poly.pdbx_seq_one_letter_code
_entity_poly.pdbx_strand_id
1 'polypeptide(L)'
;MAAIIQAAESQSWQTKFDARIAAVISNKLDASGLALASELKVATHCVDHTVFATREEFDAELMLKIDAYAPVLVILAGFMRILTPTFVTHYAGRLVNIHPSLLPAFTGLNTHQRAIDAGCKVAGATIHLVTAELDIGPILAQVEVPILPGNTASILAGRVQAQEYLIYPQAIAKLLAEM
;
A
#
# COMPACT_ATOMS: atom_id res chain seq x y z
N MET A 1 -1.30 -2.33 6.37
CA MET A 1 -0.16 -2.08 7.26
C MET A 1 -0.05 -3.16 8.35
N ALA A 2 -1.00 -3.31 9.29
CA ALA A 2 -0.94 -4.30 10.37
C ALA A 2 -0.64 -5.74 9.91
N ALA A 3 -1.33 -6.22 8.87
CA ALA A 3 -1.09 -7.55 8.31
C ALA A 3 0.37 -7.76 7.84
N ILE A 4 1.03 -6.71 7.35
CA ILE A 4 2.42 -6.76 6.92
C ILE A 4 3.36 -6.87 8.13
N ILE A 5 3.13 -6.08 9.20
CA ILE A 5 3.92 -6.15 10.44
C ILE A 5 3.78 -7.54 11.06
N GLN A 6 2.56 -8.05 11.20
CA GLN A 6 2.29 -9.38 11.75
C GLN A 6 2.93 -10.50 10.92
N ALA A 7 2.90 -10.38 9.59
CA ALA A 7 3.55 -11.34 8.71
C ALA A 7 5.09 -11.29 8.85
N ALA A 8 5.67 -10.10 8.96
CA ALA A 8 7.11 -9.93 9.15
C ALA A 8 7.59 -10.64 10.42
N GLU A 9 6.82 -10.55 11.52
CA GLU A 9 7.13 -11.25 12.78
C GLU A 9 6.88 -12.76 12.67
N SER A 10 5.64 -13.15 12.32
CA SER A 10 5.21 -14.56 12.35
C SER A 10 5.97 -15.45 11.34
N GLN A 11 6.40 -14.87 10.23
CA GLN A 11 7.18 -15.56 9.20
C GLN A 11 8.69 -15.37 9.34
N SER A 12 9.15 -14.66 10.41
CA SER A 12 10.56 -14.45 10.73
C SER A 12 11.35 -13.78 9.58
N TRP A 13 10.84 -12.67 9.04
CA TRP A 13 11.48 -11.97 7.93
C TRP A 13 12.90 -11.50 8.25
N GLN A 14 13.17 -11.12 9.51
CA GLN A 14 14.52 -10.77 9.95
C GLN A 14 15.53 -11.91 9.73
N THR A 15 15.13 -13.15 10.00
CA THR A 15 16.02 -14.30 9.81
C THR A 15 16.10 -14.76 8.36
N LYS A 16 14.97 -14.68 7.63
CA LYS A 16 14.87 -15.21 6.27
C LYS A 16 15.43 -14.26 5.21
N PHE A 17 15.22 -12.96 5.39
CA PHE A 17 15.47 -11.94 4.38
C PHE A 17 16.35 -10.80 4.88
N ASP A 18 16.83 -10.87 6.14
CA ASP A 18 17.48 -9.75 6.85
C ASP A 18 16.64 -8.46 6.79
N ALA A 19 15.31 -8.60 6.84
CA ALA A 19 14.35 -7.51 6.66
C ALA A 19 13.45 -7.34 7.88
N ARG A 20 13.16 -6.09 8.21
CA ARG A 20 12.23 -5.71 9.27
C ARG A 20 11.39 -4.51 8.85
N ILE A 21 10.27 -4.30 9.52
CA ILE A 21 9.52 -3.04 9.37
C ILE A 21 10.24 -1.97 10.19
N ALA A 22 10.86 -1.03 9.50
CA ALA A 22 11.68 0.01 10.13
C ALA A 22 10.83 1.12 10.76
N ALA A 23 9.79 1.58 10.06
CA ALA A 23 8.88 2.60 10.54
C ALA A 23 7.53 2.54 9.84
N VAL A 24 6.51 3.14 10.46
CA VAL A 24 5.22 3.48 9.86
C VAL A 24 5.07 4.99 9.88
N ILE A 25 4.81 5.57 8.71
CA ILE A 25 4.67 7.02 8.54
C ILE A 25 3.26 7.32 8.04
N SER A 26 2.58 8.29 8.65
CA SER A 26 1.25 8.74 8.23
C SER A 26 1.26 10.25 7.99
N ASN A 27 0.36 10.70 7.12
CA ASN A 27 0.09 12.12 6.92
C ASN A 27 -1.02 12.68 7.84
N LYS A 28 -1.48 11.87 8.81
CA LYS A 28 -2.47 12.25 9.81
C LYS A 28 -2.02 11.76 11.18
N LEU A 29 -2.02 12.67 12.15
CA LEU A 29 -1.58 12.37 13.53
C LEU A 29 -2.52 11.36 14.21
N ASP A 30 -3.80 11.43 13.93
CA ASP A 30 -4.88 10.60 14.50
C ASP A 30 -5.10 9.28 13.73
N ALA A 31 -4.22 8.94 12.78
CA ALA A 31 -4.34 7.69 12.04
C ALA A 31 -4.22 6.48 12.98
N SER A 32 -5.26 5.65 13.03
CA SER A 32 -5.29 4.41 13.85
C SER A 32 -4.11 3.48 13.55
N GLY A 33 -3.56 3.56 12.35
CA GLY A 33 -2.36 2.81 11.96
C GLY A 33 -1.12 3.19 12.76
N LEU A 34 -0.95 4.45 13.18
CA LEU A 34 0.18 4.86 14.02
C LEU A 34 0.07 4.26 15.43
N ALA A 35 -1.10 4.31 16.05
CA ALA A 35 -1.34 3.72 17.35
C ALA A 35 -1.03 2.21 17.33
N LEU A 36 -1.58 1.49 16.36
CA LEU A 36 -1.35 0.06 16.21
C LEU A 36 0.13 -0.30 15.93
N ALA A 37 0.83 0.48 15.11
CA ALA A 37 2.26 0.27 14.86
C ALA A 37 3.10 0.49 16.14
N SER A 38 2.74 1.50 16.94
CA SER A 38 3.37 1.76 18.23
C SER A 38 3.16 0.62 19.23
N GLU A 39 1.94 0.06 19.32
CA GLU A 39 1.65 -1.14 20.12
C GLU A 39 2.51 -2.35 19.69
N LEU A 40 2.74 -2.47 18.38
CA LEU A 40 3.61 -3.49 17.80
C LEU A 40 5.11 -3.12 17.86
N LYS A 41 5.48 -2.07 18.61
CA LYS A 41 6.87 -1.61 18.81
C LYS A 41 7.60 -1.21 17.53
N VAL A 42 6.87 -0.80 16.52
CA VAL A 42 7.42 -0.22 15.29
C VAL A 42 7.50 1.29 15.44
N ALA A 43 8.60 1.90 15.03
CA ALA A 43 8.76 3.36 15.06
C ALA A 43 7.67 4.04 14.23
N THR A 44 7.14 5.15 14.74
CA THR A 44 6.03 5.87 14.07
C THR A 44 6.36 7.33 13.88
N HIS A 45 5.96 7.89 12.74
CA HIS A 45 6.08 9.32 12.45
C HIS A 45 4.80 9.85 11.83
N CYS A 46 4.54 11.14 12.07
CA CYS A 46 3.53 11.89 11.36
C CYS A 46 4.22 13.01 10.56
N VAL A 47 3.93 13.06 9.26
CA VAL A 47 4.25 14.20 8.40
C VAL A 47 2.92 14.80 7.98
N ASP A 48 2.45 15.80 8.73
CA ASP A 48 1.15 16.40 8.48
C ASP A 48 1.17 17.21 7.19
N HIS A 49 0.43 16.74 6.20
CA HIS A 49 0.38 17.35 4.88
C HIS A 49 -0.27 18.74 4.87
N THR A 50 -1.02 19.10 5.92
CA THR A 50 -1.75 20.36 5.98
C THR A 50 -0.86 21.57 6.33
N VAL A 51 0.35 21.30 6.84
CA VAL A 51 1.32 22.37 7.19
C VAL A 51 2.21 22.80 6.03
N PHE A 52 2.12 22.12 4.88
CA PHE A 52 2.91 22.43 3.69
C PHE A 52 2.07 23.18 2.67
N ALA A 53 2.67 24.17 2.00
CA ALA A 53 1.99 24.97 1.00
C ALA A 53 1.80 24.21 -0.31
N THR A 54 2.73 23.30 -0.65
CA THR A 54 2.71 22.53 -1.89
C THR A 54 2.85 21.04 -1.62
N ARG A 55 2.51 20.23 -2.62
CA ARG A 55 2.71 18.78 -2.60
C ARG A 55 4.20 18.43 -2.62
N GLU A 56 4.96 19.20 -3.36
CA GLU A 56 6.40 19.05 -3.51
C GLU A 56 7.13 19.22 -2.16
N GLU A 57 6.73 20.21 -1.37
CA GLU A 57 7.28 20.43 -0.02
C GLU A 57 6.92 19.27 0.93
N PHE A 58 5.67 18.81 0.90
CA PHE A 58 5.24 17.64 1.68
C PHE A 58 6.03 16.38 1.29
N ASP A 59 6.13 16.10 0.00
CA ASP A 59 6.83 14.90 -0.49
C ASP A 59 8.33 14.97 -0.17
N ALA A 60 8.96 16.16 -0.21
CA ALA A 60 10.35 16.35 0.17
C ALA A 60 10.59 16.02 1.66
N GLU A 61 9.73 16.52 2.56
CA GLU A 61 9.82 16.18 3.98
C GLU A 61 9.54 14.68 4.23
N LEU A 62 8.57 14.10 3.52
CA LEU A 62 8.27 12.69 3.60
C LEU A 62 9.48 11.84 3.16
N MET A 63 10.17 12.21 2.06
CA MET A 63 11.41 11.55 1.63
C MET A 63 12.51 11.63 2.69
N LEU A 64 12.72 12.80 3.31
CA LEU A 64 13.70 12.93 4.39
C LEU A 64 13.43 11.96 5.56
N LYS A 65 12.16 11.81 5.94
CA LYS A 65 11.77 10.88 7.02
C LYS A 65 11.95 9.41 6.62
N ILE A 66 11.64 9.06 5.39
CA ILE A 66 11.79 7.70 4.86
C ILE A 66 13.29 7.37 4.73
N ASP A 67 14.07 8.24 4.14
CA ASP A 67 15.50 8.01 3.85
C ASP A 67 16.36 7.90 5.12
N ALA A 68 15.93 8.50 6.24
CA ALA A 68 16.57 8.32 7.54
C ALA A 68 16.61 6.84 8.01
N TYR A 69 15.74 6.00 7.46
CA TYR A 69 15.72 4.55 7.73
C TYR A 69 16.44 3.72 6.68
N ALA A 70 16.94 4.34 5.61
CA ALA A 70 17.59 3.67 4.47
C ALA A 70 16.83 2.40 3.99
N PRO A 71 15.51 2.49 3.69
CA PRO A 71 14.69 1.31 3.41
C PRO A 71 15.05 0.68 2.07
N VAL A 72 15.03 -0.65 2.00
CA VAL A 72 15.11 -1.40 0.74
C VAL A 72 13.79 -1.33 -0.04
N LEU A 73 12.66 -1.30 0.67
CA LEU A 73 11.32 -1.15 0.09
C LEU A 73 10.53 -0.04 0.81
N VAL A 74 9.76 0.72 0.05
CA VAL A 74 8.74 1.65 0.55
C VAL A 74 7.37 1.11 0.17
N ILE A 75 6.51 0.90 1.17
CA ILE A 75 5.24 0.21 1.00
C ILE A 75 4.09 1.17 1.28
N LEU A 76 3.25 1.42 0.28
CA LEU A 76 2.06 2.24 0.40
C LEU A 76 0.89 1.37 0.90
N ALA A 77 0.36 1.68 2.08
CA ALA A 77 -0.75 0.95 2.69
C ALA A 77 -1.89 1.91 3.04
N GLY A 78 -2.88 2.00 2.18
CA GLY A 78 -3.99 2.96 2.32
C GLY A 78 -3.56 4.41 2.08
N PHE A 79 -2.52 4.63 1.30
CA PHE A 79 -2.06 5.97 0.93
C PHE A 79 -2.95 6.53 -0.18
N MET A 80 -3.63 7.65 0.10
CA MET A 80 -4.69 8.20 -0.77
C MET A 80 -4.30 9.49 -1.47
N ARG A 81 -3.02 9.86 -1.46
CA ARG A 81 -2.52 11.06 -2.12
C ARG A 81 -1.77 10.71 -3.39
N ILE A 82 -1.77 11.62 -4.36
CA ILE A 82 -0.94 11.48 -5.56
C ILE A 82 0.46 11.98 -5.21
N LEU A 83 1.44 11.11 -5.33
CA LEU A 83 2.86 11.41 -5.14
C LEU A 83 3.42 12.20 -6.32
N THR A 84 4.39 13.05 -6.07
CA THR A 84 5.06 13.81 -7.14
C THR A 84 5.95 12.91 -7.99
N PRO A 85 6.23 13.28 -9.25
CA PRO A 85 7.19 12.53 -10.08
C PRO A 85 8.58 12.41 -9.42
N THR A 86 9.02 13.42 -8.70
CA THR A 86 10.29 13.41 -7.94
C THR A 86 10.30 12.31 -6.90
N PHE A 87 9.23 12.18 -6.08
CA PHE A 87 9.09 11.12 -5.09
C PHE A 87 9.11 9.73 -5.74
N VAL A 88 8.32 9.55 -6.79
CA VAL A 88 8.21 8.26 -7.49
C VAL A 88 9.54 7.86 -8.12
N THR A 89 10.25 8.81 -8.73
CA THR A 89 11.58 8.57 -9.33
C THR A 89 12.62 8.21 -8.27
N HIS A 90 12.59 8.88 -7.10
CA HIS A 90 13.53 8.62 -6.00
C HIS A 90 13.41 7.17 -5.47
N TYR A 91 12.20 6.63 -5.43
CA TYR A 91 11.94 5.25 -5.00
C TYR A 91 11.65 4.29 -6.16
N ALA A 92 12.05 4.62 -7.39
CA ALA A 92 11.80 3.76 -8.55
C ALA A 92 12.31 2.33 -8.33
N GLY A 93 11.48 1.34 -8.68
CA GLY A 93 11.78 -0.08 -8.53
C GLY A 93 11.63 -0.64 -7.10
N ARG A 94 11.39 0.20 -6.08
CA ARG A 94 11.25 -0.21 -4.68
C ARG A 94 10.05 0.44 -3.95
N LEU A 95 9.16 1.09 -4.69
CA LEU A 95 7.91 1.66 -4.20
C LEU A 95 6.75 0.73 -4.59
N VAL A 96 6.09 0.15 -3.60
CA VAL A 96 5.04 -0.86 -3.80
C VAL A 96 3.71 -0.30 -3.34
N ASN A 97 2.66 -0.51 -4.13
CA ASN A 97 1.29 -0.13 -3.78
C ASN A 97 0.34 -1.32 -3.92
N ILE A 98 -0.77 -1.27 -3.18
CA ILE A 98 -1.93 -2.13 -3.38
C ILE A 98 -3.09 -1.29 -3.88
N HIS A 99 -3.70 -1.71 -4.98
CA HIS A 99 -4.83 -1.05 -5.60
C HIS A 99 -6.06 -1.96 -5.59
N PRO A 100 -7.25 -1.49 -5.13
CA PRO A 100 -8.42 -2.33 -4.93
C PRO A 100 -9.21 -2.57 -6.24
N SER A 101 -8.51 -3.01 -7.28
CA SER A 101 -9.09 -3.51 -8.54
C SER A 101 -8.16 -4.52 -9.21
N LEU A 102 -8.65 -5.19 -10.24
CA LEU A 102 -7.85 -6.03 -11.14
C LEU A 102 -7.27 -5.15 -12.25
N LEU A 103 -6.13 -4.51 -12.00
CA LEU A 103 -5.46 -3.66 -13.00
C LEU A 103 -5.17 -4.44 -14.29
N PRO A 104 -5.30 -3.81 -15.46
CA PRO A 104 -5.45 -2.38 -15.71
C PRO A 104 -6.90 -1.85 -15.60
N ALA A 105 -7.87 -2.66 -15.19
CA ALA A 105 -9.24 -2.22 -15.05
C ALA A 105 -9.43 -1.34 -13.79
N PHE A 106 -10.25 -0.30 -13.90
CA PHE A 106 -10.67 0.57 -12.79
C PHE A 106 -9.50 1.20 -12.02
N THR A 107 -8.56 1.85 -12.71
CA THR A 107 -7.58 2.74 -12.09
C THR A 107 -8.25 3.88 -11.32
N GLY A 108 -7.57 4.46 -10.33
CA GLY A 108 -8.07 5.59 -9.53
C GLY A 108 -9.12 5.21 -8.49
N LEU A 109 -10.08 6.08 -8.24
CA LEU A 109 -11.02 5.97 -7.12
C LEU A 109 -12.31 5.18 -7.47
N ASN A 110 -13.09 4.82 -6.41
CA ASN A 110 -14.42 4.20 -6.49
C ASN A 110 -14.45 2.88 -7.27
N THR A 111 -13.39 2.11 -7.22
CA THR A 111 -13.19 0.89 -8.00
C THR A 111 -14.30 -0.14 -7.83
N HIS A 112 -14.73 -0.38 -6.58
CA HIS A 112 -15.79 -1.35 -6.27
C HIS A 112 -17.14 -0.97 -6.87
N GLN A 113 -17.55 0.30 -6.73
CA GLN A 113 -18.81 0.77 -7.30
C GLN A 113 -18.76 0.70 -8.83
N ARG A 114 -17.65 1.15 -9.43
CA ARG A 114 -17.46 1.11 -10.90
C ARG A 114 -17.49 -0.32 -11.44
N ALA A 115 -16.94 -1.30 -10.72
CA ALA A 115 -16.99 -2.71 -11.12
C ALA A 115 -18.42 -3.27 -11.05
N ILE A 116 -19.19 -2.90 -10.02
CA ILE A 116 -20.61 -3.26 -9.90
C ILE A 116 -21.43 -2.64 -11.02
N ASP A 117 -21.30 -1.34 -11.26
CA ASP A 117 -22.03 -0.59 -12.28
C ASP A 117 -21.73 -1.11 -13.70
N ALA A 118 -20.51 -1.56 -13.92
CA ALA A 118 -20.10 -2.20 -15.17
C ALA A 118 -20.61 -3.66 -15.33
N GLY A 119 -21.33 -4.19 -14.34
CA GLY A 119 -21.83 -5.57 -14.37
C GLY A 119 -20.76 -6.64 -14.33
N CYS A 120 -19.57 -6.34 -13.80
CA CYS A 120 -18.48 -7.30 -13.68
C CYS A 120 -18.88 -8.48 -12.79
N LYS A 121 -18.36 -9.65 -13.08
CA LYS A 121 -18.57 -10.86 -12.27
C LYS A 121 -17.50 -11.02 -11.18
N VAL A 122 -16.36 -10.39 -11.38
CA VAL A 122 -15.22 -10.41 -10.46
C VAL A 122 -14.70 -8.99 -10.25
N ALA A 123 -14.22 -8.73 -9.06
CA ALA A 123 -13.37 -7.62 -8.66
C ALA A 123 -12.08 -8.18 -8.06
N GLY A 124 -11.28 -7.38 -7.39
CA GLY A 124 -10.10 -7.90 -6.72
C GLY A 124 -9.16 -6.80 -6.28
N ALA A 125 -7.91 -7.18 -6.03
CA ALA A 125 -6.84 -6.28 -5.71
C ALA A 125 -5.57 -6.62 -6.50
N THR A 126 -4.77 -5.59 -6.77
CA THR A 126 -3.49 -5.69 -7.46
C THR A 126 -2.39 -5.08 -6.62
N ILE A 127 -1.32 -5.82 -6.41
CA ILE A 127 -0.06 -5.31 -5.88
C ILE A 127 0.84 -5.00 -7.06
N HIS A 128 1.40 -3.78 -7.10
CA HIS A 128 2.22 -3.34 -8.22
C HIS A 128 3.36 -2.42 -7.76
N LEU A 129 4.41 -2.32 -8.55
CA LEU A 129 5.39 -1.25 -8.41
C LEU A 129 4.78 0.07 -8.87
N VAL A 130 5.04 1.14 -8.12
CA VAL A 130 4.55 2.48 -8.47
C VAL A 130 5.47 3.08 -9.52
N THR A 131 4.84 3.65 -10.55
CA THR A 131 5.50 4.42 -11.62
C THR A 131 4.92 5.83 -11.68
N ALA A 132 5.48 6.69 -12.53
CA ALA A 132 4.99 8.06 -12.70
C ALA A 132 3.54 8.11 -13.24
N GLU A 133 3.12 7.08 -13.96
CA GLU A 133 1.75 6.92 -14.43
C GLU A 133 0.91 6.21 -13.38
N LEU A 134 -0.29 6.73 -13.12
CA LEU A 134 -1.16 6.24 -12.05
C LEU A 134 -1.64 4.81 -12.34
N ASP A 135 -1.35 3.89 -11.42
CA ASP A 135 -1.81 2.49 -11.40
C ASP A 135 -1.41 1.66 -12.66
N ILE A 136 -0.30 2.00 -13.34
CA ILE A 136 0.16 1.32 -14.58
C ILE A 136 1.48 0.56 -14.38
N GLY A 137 2.08 0.61 -13.21
CA GLY A 137 3.36 -0.04 -12.94
C GLY A 137 3.31 -1.58 -13.00
N PRO A 138 4.47 -2.25 -13.07
CA PRO A 138 4.56 -3.70 -13.12
C PRO A 138 3.78 -4.39 -12.01
N ILE A 139 2.95 -5.36 -12.37
CA ILE A 139 2.12 -6.13 -11.44
C ILE A 139 2.98 -7.21 -10.77
N LEU A 140 2.94 -7.23 -9.44
CA LEU A 140 3.64 -8.22 -8.61
C LEU A 140 2.72 -9.39 -8.25
N ALA A 141 1.45 -9.11 -7.95
CA ALA A 141 0.44 -10.10 -7.63
C ALA A 141 -0.98 -9.55 -7.82
N GLN A 142 -1.94 -10.42 -8.07
CA GLN A 142 -3.37 -10.09 -8.12
C GLN A 142 -4.18 -11.16 -7.42
N VAL A 143 -5.34 -10.78 -6.87
CA VAL A 143 -6.34 -11.70 -6.32
C VAL A 143 -7.72 -11.33 -6.81
N GLU A 144 -8.47 -12.33 -7.24
CA GLU A 144 -9.85 -12.20 -7.68
C GLU A 144 -10.83 -12.41 -6.53
N VAL A 145 -11.89 -11.62 -6.52
CA VAL A 145 -13.01 -11.71 -5.57
C VAL A 145 -14.31 -11.70 -6.36
N PRO A 146 -15.14 -12.76 -6.32
CA PRO A 146 -16.42 -12.78 -7.02
C PRO A 146 -17.34 -11.66 -6.54
N ILE A 147 -18.04 -11.00 -7.46
CA ILE A 147 -19.13 -10.08 -7.15
C ILE A 147 -20.43 -10.90 -7.08
N LEU A 148 -20.99 -10.99 -5.89
CA LEU A 148 -22.20 -11.77 -5.65
C LEU A 148 -23.46 -10.92 -5.87
N PRO A 149 -24.60 -11.52 -6.26
CA PRO A 149 -25.87 -10.81 -6.33
C PRO A 149 -26.15 -10.07 -5.01
N GLY A 150 -26.57 -8.81 -5.12
CA GLY A 150 -26.87 -7.96 -3.96
C GLY A 150 -25.63 -7.36 -3.26
N ASN A 151 -24.41 -7.56 -3.77
CA ASN A 151 -23.25 -6.86 -3.22
C ASN A 151 -23.39 -5.35 -3.44
N THR A 152 -23.25 -4.60 -2.35
CA THR A 152 -22.97 -3.16 -2.39
C THR A 152 -21.47 -2.92 -2.49
N ALA A 153 -21.06 -1.71 -2.87
CA ALA A 153 -19.65 -1.33 -2.89
C ALA A 153 -18.96 -1.57 -1.53
N SER A 154 -19.64 -1.30 -0.43
CA SER A 154 -19.12 -1.52 0.93
C SER A 154 -18.92 -3.01 1.25
N ILE A 155 -19.89 -3.86 0.91
CA ILE A 155 -19.77 -5.32 1.10
C ILE A 155 -18.61 -5.86 0.26
N LEU A 156 -18.53 -5.45 -1.00
CA LEU A 156 -17.45 -5.87 -1.90
C LEU A 156 -16.09 -5.38 -1.39
N ALA A 157 -15.99 -4.13 -0.95
CA ALA A 157 -14.77 -3.56 -0.37
C ALA A 157 -14.27 -4.37 0.82
N GLY A 158 -15.12 -4.75 1.76
CA GLY A 158 -14.73 -5.59 2.91
C GLY A 158 -14.20 -6.96 2.49
N ARG A 159 -14.81 -7.57 1.45
CA ARG A 159 -14.34 -8.87 0.91
C ARG A 159 -13.01 -8.76 0.18
N VAL A 160 -12.81 -7.69 -0.60
CA VAL A 160 -11.53 -7.41 -1.28
C VAL A 160 -10.46 -7.14 -0.24
N GLN A 161 -10.74 -6.31 0.77
CA GLN A 161 -9.80 -5.98 1.84
C GLN A 161 -9.34 -7.22 2.63
N ALA A 162 -10.23 -8.19 2.87
CA ALA A 162 -9.86 -9.45 3.50
C ALA A 162 -8.81 -10.22 2.68
N GLN A 163 -8.89 -10.16 1.34
CA GLN A 163 -7.88 -10.76 0.46
C GLN A 163 -6.60 -9.93 0.40
N GLU A 164 -6.70 -8.59 0.44
CA GLU A 164 -5.54 -7.70 0.51
C GLU A 164 -4.64 -8.01 1.71
N TYR A 165 -5.24 -8.29 2.87
CA TYR A 165 -4.50 -8.65 4.09
C TYR A 165 -3.70 -9.94 3.96
N LEU A 166 -4.10 -10.84 3.07
CA LEU A 166 -3.40 -12.09 2.80
C LEU A 166 -2.33 -11.92 1.72
N ILE A 167 -2.72 -11.33 0.57
CA ILE A 167 -1.83 -11.31 -0.60
C ILE A 167 -0.72 -10.26 -0.50
N TYR A 168 -0.96 -9.13 0.19
CA TYR A 168 0.04 -8.06 0.25
C TYR A 168 1.32 -8.48 1.00
N PRO A 169 1.24 -9.07 2.22
CA PRO A 169 2.43 -9.62 2.87
C PRO A 169 3.15 -10.69 2.04
N GLN A 170 2.40 -11.54 1.33
CA GLN A 170 2.98 -12.59 0.49
C GLN A 170 3.77 -11.98 -0.69
N ALA A 171 3.20 -10.98 -1.35
CA ALA A 171 3.87 -10.29 -2.46
C ALA A 171 5.16 -9.58 -2.00
N ILE A 172 5.14 -8.95 -0.80
CA ILE A 172 6.32 -8.31 -0.22
C ILE A 172 7.37 -9.36 0.14
N ALA A 173 6.99 -10.46 0.78
CA ALA A 173 7.92 -11.54 1.13
C ALA A 173 8.58 -12.16 -0.12
N LYS A 174 7.83 -12.33 -1.21
CA LYS A 174 8.37 -12.79 -2.48
C LYS A 174 9.39 -11.79 -3.04
N LEU A 175 9.05 -10.49 -3.05
CA LEU A 175 9.95 -9.45 -3.53
C LEU A 175 11.25 -9.38 -2.72
N LEU A 176 11.17 -9.50 -1.38
CA LEU A 176 12.34 -9.55 -0.50
C LEU A 176 13.22 -10.77 -0.75
N ALA A 177 12.64 -11.91 -1.13
CA ALA A 177 13.39 -13.13 -1.46
C ALA A 177 14.16 -13.04 -2.80
N GLU A 178 13.80 -12.08 -3.67
CA GLU A 178 14.40 -11.84 -4.98
C GLU A 178 15.48 -10.74 -4.91
N MET A 179 15.67 -10.07 -3.78
CA MET A 179 16.64 -9.00 -3.54
C MET A 179 17.91 -9.52 -2.92
#